data_d1899f579317c7b0365d0c056708e350
#
_entry.id   d1899f579317c7b0365d0c056708e350
#
_cell.length_a   1.000
_cell.length_b   1.000
_cell.length_c   1.000
_cell.angle_alpha   90.00
_cell.angle_beta   90.00
_cell.angle_gamma   90.00
#
_symmetry.space_group_name_H-M   'P 1'
#
loop_
_entity.id
_entity.type
_entity.pdbx_description
1 polymer ?
#
loop_
_entity_poly.entity_id
_entity_poly.type
_entity_poly.pdbx_seq_one_letter_code
_entity_poly.pdbx_strand_id
1 'polypeptide(L)'
;MKIGVYFIVILSFFVACKTKNSNNIKTSDVEVTSTDIAKSYLINKLGDTIPKIVKSNEAWKQLLTPLEYNVLREKGTERAFTGDLYDNKNEGLYTCRGCGLPLFDSKHKFDSGTGWPSFFNVLDKNLIVEDTDYDLGYPRTELTCGKCGGHLGHVFSDGPKPTGLRYCINSVSLDFVKTEY
;
A
#
# COMPACT_ATOMS: atom_id res chain seq x y z
N MET A 1 -64.28 -63.46 32.77
CA MET A 1 -63.62 -62.51 31.80
C MET A 1 -62.33 -62.03 32.40
N LYS A 2 -61.20 -62.62 31.99
CA LYS A 2 -59.87 -62.22 32.56
C LYS A 2 -59.12 -61.36 31.51
N ILE A 3 -58.89 -60.12 31.88
CA ILE A 3 -58.13 -59.20 31.02
C ILE A 3 -56.67 -59.33 31.38
N GLY A 4 -55.86 -59.85 30.49
CA GLY A 4 -54.40 -59.92 30.67
C GLY A 4 -53.75 -58.64 30.28
N VAL A 5 -52.98 -58.08 31.24
CA VAL A 5 -52.15 -56.93 31.03
C VAL A 5 -50.76 -57.38 30.59
N TYR A 6 -50.42 -57.09 29.33
CA TYR A 6 -49.05 -57.31 28.82
C TYR A 6 -48.18 -56.12 29.14
N PHE A 7 -47.15 -56.31 29.97
CA PHE A 7 -46.06 -55.36 30.18
C PHE A 7 -45.09 -55.46 29.01
N ILE A 8 -44.98 -54.38 28.24
CA ILE A 8 -43.94 -54.23 27.22
C ILE A 8 -42.73 -53.58 27.91
N VAL A 9 -41.66 -54.36 28.04
CA VAL A 9 -40.37 -53.86 28.47
C VAL A 9 -39.64 -53.24 27.29
N ILE A 10 -39.53 -51.94 27.23
CA ILE A 10 -38.74 -51.20 26.23
C ILE A 10 -37.28 -51.14 26.71
N LEU A 11 -36.45 -51.94 26.03
CA LEU A 11 -34.99 -51.96 26.27
C LEU A 11 -34.36 -50.80 25.49
N SER A 12 -34.01 -49.71 26.21
CA SER A 12 -33.33 -48.57 25.61
C SER A 12 -31.86 -48.88 25.39
N PHE A 13 -31.46 -49.08 24.15
CA PHE A 13 -30.05 -49.14 23.76
C PHE A 13 -29.46 -47.69 23.73
N PHE A 14 -28.67 -47.36 24.69
CA PHE A 14 -27.80 -46.17 24.65
C PHE A 14 -26.61 -46.45 23.72
N VAL A 15 -26.67 -45.91 22.51
CA VAL A 15 -25.50 -45.84 21.62
C VAL A 15 -24.62 -44.70 22.09
N ALA A 16 -23.52 -45.04 22.73
CA ALA A 16 -22.49 -44.10 23.09
C ALA A 16 -21.69 -43.69 21.82
N CYS A 17 -22.06 -42.58 21.21
CA CYS A 17 -21.23 -41.96 20.17
C CYS A 17 -19.94 -41.39 20.84
N LYS A 18 -18.84 -42.12 20.65
CA LYS A 18 -17.49 -41.56 20.96
C LYS A 18 -17.14 -40.54 19.89
N THR A 19 -17.36 -39.27 20.16
CA THR A 19 -16.73 -38.19 19.40
C THR A 19 -15.27 -38.11 19.76
N LYS A 20 -14.42 -38.65 18.89
CA LYS A 20 -12.97 -38.34 18.86
C LYS A 20 -12.78 -37.08 18.04
N ASN A 21 -11.98 -36.22 18.58
CA ASN A 21 -11.11 -35.22 17.96
C ASN A 21 -11.50 -33.78 18.27
N SER A 22 -11.13 -33.38 19.48
CA SER A 22 -10.77 -31.99 19.75
C SER A 22 -9.36 -31.80 19.20
N ASN A 23 -9.26 -31.26 17.99
CA ASN A 23 -8.01 -30.68 17.51
C ASN A 23 -7.73 -29.45 18.38
N ASN A 24 -6.83 -29.61 19.32
CA ASN A 24 -6.22 -28.52 20.05
C ASN A 24 -5.40 -27.70 19.07
N ILE A 25 -6.05 -26.74 18.38
CA ILE A 25 -5.37 -25.62 17.73
C ILE A 25 -4.84 -24.80 18.91
N LYS A 26 -3.56 -24.97 19.21
CA LYS A 26 -2.82 -23.99 20.02
C LYS A 26 -2.85 -22.70 19.23
N THR A 27 -3.80 -21.81 19.53
CA THR A 27 -3.67 -20.40 19.27
C THR A 27 -2.49 -19.95 20.10
N SER A 28 -1.30 -19.88 19.48
CA SER A 28 -0.21 -19.11 20.06
C SER A 28 -0.73 -17.67 20.07
N ASP A 29 -1.04 -17.18 21.25
CA ASP A 29 -1.31 -15.77 21.48
C ASP A 29 -0.03 -15.02 21.09
N VAL A 30 0.01 -14.55 19.82
CA VAL A 30 1.06 -13.64 19.36
C VAL A 30 0.73 -12.33 20.04
N GLU A 31 1.48 -12.02 21.09
CA GLU A 31 1.41 -10.74 21.78
C GLU A 31 1.83 -9.65 20.79
N VAL A 32 0.84 -8.99 20.18
CA VAL A 32 1.07 -7.90 19.23
C VAL A 32 1.57 -6.70 20.01
N THR A 33 2.86 -6.41 19.88
CA THR A 33 3.48 -5.30 20.60
C THR A 33 3.04 -3.95 20.02
N SER A 34 3.11 -2.90 20.83
CA SER A 34 2.83 -1.51 20.35
C SER A 34 3.72 -1.13 19.16
N THR A 35 4.91 -1.72 19.05
CA THR A 35 5.85 -1.54 17.95
C THR A 35 5.36 -2.19 16.66
N ASP A 36 4.70 -3.36 16.74
CA ASP A 36 4.13 -4.05 15.57
C ASP A 36 2.90 -3.31 15.04
N ILE A 37 2.10 -2.75 15.94
CA ILE A 37 0.96 -1.88 15.58
C ILE A 37 1.48 -0.63 14.86
N ALA A 38 2.49 0.06 15.38
CA ALA A 38 3.07 1.25 14.75
C ALA A 38 3.66 0.97 13.34
N LYS A 39 4.16 -0.25 13.09
CA LYS A 39 4.62 -0.69 11.75
C LYS A 39 3.47 -0.94 10.76
N SER A 40 2.27 -1.19 11.27
CA SER A 40 1.11 -1.57 10.45
C SER A 40 0.31 -0.40 9.91
N TYR A 41 0.56 0.82 10.38
CA TYR A 41 -0.20 2.01 10.02
C TYR A 41 0.71 3.20 9.69
N LEU A 42 0.16 4.14 8.91
CA LEU A 42 0.63 5.53 8.80
C LEU A 42 -0.31 6.42 9.59
N ILE A 43 0.20 7.56 10.03
CA ILE A 43 -0.63 8.63 10.59
C ILE A 43 -0.44 9.86 9.69
N ASN A 44 -1.53 10.35 9.08
CA ASN A 44 -1.48 11.55 8.25
C ASN A 44 -1.38 12.82 9.12
N LYS A 45 -1.19 13.98 8.49
CA LYS A 45 -1.06 15.27 9.20
C LYS A 45 -2.34 15.68 9.98
N LEU A 46 -3.47 15.04 9.72
CA LEU A 46 -4.74 15.27 10.43
C LEU A 46 -4.90 14.33 11.64
N GLY A 47 -3.98 13.37 11.81
CA GLY A 47 -4.05 12.37 12.87
C GLY A 47 -4.81 11.09 12.48
N ASP A 48 -5.28 10.98 11.23
CA ASP A 48 -5.99 9.79 10.77
C ASP A 48 -5.02 8.62 10.56
N THR A 49 -5.47 7.44 10.95
CA THR A 49 -4.72 6.19 10.82
C THR A 49 -5.01 5.53 9.47
N ILE A 50 -3.97 5.29 8.68
CA ILE A 50 -4.05 4.66 7.36
C ILE A 50 -3.36 3.30 7.41
N PRO A 51 -4.07 2.17 7.20
CA PRO A 51 -3.46 0.84 7.19
C PRO A 51 -2.43 0.70 6.07
N LYS A 52 -1.26 0.15 6.38
CA LYS A 52 -0.25 -0.21 5.37
C LYS A 52 -0.68 -1.45 4.60
N ILE A 53 -0.25 -1.52 3.35
CA ILE A 53 -0.51 -2.66 2.47
C ILE A 53 0.77 -3.47 2.30
N VAL A 54 0.72 -4.73 2.72
CA VAL A 54 1.78 -5.70 2.50
C VAL A 54 1.23 -6.81 1.59
N LYS A 55 1.90 -7.05 0.46
CA LYS A 55 1.56 -8.11 -0.50
C LYS A 55 2.83 -8.84 -0.92
N SER A 56 2.69 -10.11 -1.33
CA SER A 56 3.80 -10.86 -1.94
C SER A 56 4.15 -10.28 -3.31
N ASN A 57 5.35 -10.58 -3.81
CA ASN A 57 5.78 -10.17 -5.14
C ASN A 57 4.87 -10.72 -6.23
N GLU A 58 4.39 -11.95 -6.08
CA GLU A 58 3.45 -12.60 -7.00
C GLU A 58 2.12 -11.86 -7.07
N ALA A 59 1.59 -11.43 -5.92
CA ALA A 59 0.37 -10.64 -5.86
C ALA A 59 0.55 -9.26 -6.51
N TRP A 60 1.71 -8.62 -6.35
CA TRP A 60 2.01 -7.37 -7.06
C TRP A 60 2.13 -7.56 -8.57
N LYS A 61 2.78 -8.64 -9.03
CA LYS A 61 2.88 -8.97 -10.47
C LYS A 61 1.53 -9.22 -11.14
N GLN A 62 0.53 -9.68 -10.38
CA GLN A 62 -0.83 -9.84 -10.90
C GLN A 62 -1.61 -8.52 -11.01
N LEU A 63 -1.23 -7.51 -10.24
CA LEU A 63 -1.93 -6.21 -10.17
C LEU A 63 -1.30 -5.14 -11.06
N LEU A 64 -0.02 -5.26 -11.34
CA LEU A 64 0.77 -4.26 -12.02
C LEU A 64 1.21 -4.78 -13.40
N THR A 65 1.30 -3.89 -14.38
CA THR A 65 1.97 -4.18 -15.64
C THR A 65 3.47 -4.44 -15.40
N PRO A 66 4.19 -5.08 -16.33
CA PRO A 66 5.64 -5.31 -16.18
C PRO A 66 6.44 -4.03 -15.89
N LEU A 67 6.10 -2.91 -16.54
CA LEU A 67 6.79 -1.64 -16.31
C LEU A 67 6.46 -1.04 -14.93
N GLU A 68 5.19 -1.06 -14.54
CA GLU A 68 4.77 -0.60 -13.21
C GLU A 68 5.43 -1.45 -12.10
N TYR A 69 5.48 -2.78 -12.29
CA TYR A 69 6.14 -3.66 -11.33
C TYR A 69 7.64 -3.37 -11.23
N ASN A 70 8.33 -3.24 -12.38
CA ASN A 70 9.75 -2.90 -12.40
C ASN A 70 10.01 -1.59 -11.64
N VAL A 71 9.23 -0.53 -11.91
CA VAL A 71 9.44 0.76 -11.24
C VAL A 71 9.02 0.72 -9.77
N LEU A 72 7.79 0.29 -9.48
CA LEU A 72 7.26 0.35 -8.11
C LEU A 72 7.87 -0.66 -7.14
N ARG A 73 8.33 -1.83 -7.63
CA ARG A 73 8.77 -2.94 -6.76
C ARG A 73 10.24 -3.31 -6.90
N GLU A 74 10.85 -3.02 -8.06
CA GLU A 74 12.25 -3.31 -8.34
C GLU A 74 13.11 -2.02 -8.44
N LYS A 75 12.54 -0.85 -8.06
CA LYS A 75 13.20 0.46 -8.06
C LYS A 75 13.71 0.92 -9.41
N GLY A 76 13.09 0.44 -10.50
CA GLY A 76 13.40 0.90 -11.85
C GLY A 76 13.05 2.37 -12.07
N THR A 77 13.49 2.89 -13.21
CA THR A 77 13.13 4.24 -13.66
C THR A 77 12.59 4.16 -15.09
N GLU A 78 11.44 4.75 -15.36
CA GLU A 78 10.93 4.85 -16.72
C GLU A 78 11.80 5.80 -17.56
N ARG A 79 11.74 5.64 -18.89
CA ARG A 79 12.47 6.54 -19.80
C ARG A 79 11.89 7.97 -19.68
N ALA A 80 12.78 8.96 -19.63
CA ALA A 80 12.38 10.37 -19.63
C ALA A 80 11.52 10.74 -20.84
N PHE A 81 10.54 11.62 -20.65
CA PHE A 81 9.61 12.14 -21.69
C PHE A 81 8.66 11.10 -22.29
N THR A 82 8.50 9.92 -21.67
CA THR A 82 7.60 8.87 -22.19
C THR A 82 6.37 8.60 -21.31
N GLY A 83 6.37 9.10 -20.09
CA GLY A 83 5.27 8.85 -19.16
C GLY A 83 4.05 9.75 -19.42
N ASP A 84 2.83 9.20 -19.36
CA ASP A 84 1.58 9.90 -19.68
C ASP A 84 1.29 11.12 -18.79
N LEU A 85 1.84 11.14 -17.57
CA LEU A 85 1.61 12.22 -16.62
C LEU A 85 2.72 13.29 -16.62
N TYR A 86 3.77 13.10 -17.42
CA TYR A 86 4.84 14.09 -17.53
C TYR A 86 4.31 15.48 -17.89
N ASP A 87 3.56 15.60 -18.98
CA ASP A 87 3.00 16.88 -19.45
C ASP A 87 1.52 17.08 -19.07
N ASN A 88 0.99 16.33 -18.12
CA ASN A 88 -0.37 16.51 -17.63
C ASN A 88 -0.51 17.86 -16.89
N LYS A 89 -1.39 18.74 -17.40
CA LYS A 89 -1.69 20.09 -16.86
C LYS A 89 -3.08 20.20 -16.25
N ASN A 90 -3.83 19.09 -16.19
CA ASN A 90 -5.16 19.10 -15.61
C ASN A 90 -5.09 19.33 -14.09
N GLU A 91 -6.15 19.94 -13.55
CA GLU A 91 -6.30 20.10 -12.10
C GLU A 91 -6.79 18.80 -11.46
N GLY A 92 -6.12 18.37 -10.38
CA GLY A 92 -6.45 17.14 -9.71
C GLY A 92 -5.35 16.64 -8.77
N LEU A 93 -5.54 15.41 -8.31
CA LEU A 93 -4.63 14.74 -7.39
C LEU A 93 -3.85 13.63 -8.10
N TYR A 94 -2.57 13.54 -7.80
CA TYR A 94 -1.71 12.43 -8.19
C TYR A 94 -1.66 11.43 -7.05
N THR A 95 -2.07 10.20 -7.32
CA THR A 95 -2.16 9.12 -6.34
C THR A 95 -1.16 8.03 -6.66
N CYS A 96 -0.77 7.24 -5.66
CA CYS A 96 0.11 6.09 -5.86
C CYS A 96 -0.57 5.03 -6.74
N ARG A 97 0.04 4.64 -7.85
CA ARG A 97 -0.45 3.58 -8.77
C ARG A 97 -0.67 2.24 -8.05
N GLY A 98 0.17 1.90 -7.08
CA GLY A 98 0.04 0.63 -6.37
C GLY A 98 -1.11 0.56 -5.37
N CYS A 99 -1.57 1.71 -4.81
CA CYS A 99 -2.50 1.66 -3.67
C CYS A 99 -3.52 2.80 -3.59
N GLY A 100 -3.52 3.73 -4.56
CA GLY A 100 -4.46 4.85 -4.62
C GLY A 100 -4.26 5.94 -3.57
N LEU A 101 -3.17 5.91 -2.77
CA LEU A 101 -2.90 6.94 -1.76
C LEU A 101 -2.64 8.29 -2.44
N PRO A 102 -3.39 9.38 -2.12
CA PRO A 102 -3.09 10.71 -2.64
C PRO A 102 -1.73 11.20 -2.13
N LEU A 103 -0.85 11.62 -3.06
CA LEU A 103 0.53 12.00 -2.75
C LEU A 103 0.83 13.46 -3.12
N PHE A 104 0.35 13.92 -4.29
CA PHE A 104 0.64 15.27 -4.78
C PHE A 104 -0.63 15.94 -5.33
N ASP A 105 -0.64 17.27 -5.29
CA ASP A 105 -1.65 18.12 -5.91
C ASP A 105 -1.08 18.73 -7.20
N SER A 106 -1.88 18.85 -8.24
CA SER A 106 -1.52 19.51 -9.49
C SER A 106 -1.02 20.95 -9.30
N LYS A 107 -1.50 21.64 -8.25
CA LYS A 107 -1.03 22.99 -7.87
C LYS A 107 0.44 23.05 -7.50
N HIS A 108 1.02 21.92 -7.11
CA HIS A 108 2.44 21.81 -6.77
C HIS A 108 3.30 21.33 -7.94
N LYS A 109 2.67 20.95 -9.07
CA LYS A 109 3.38 20.46 -10.25
C LYS A 109 4.03 21.62 -11.02
N PHE A 110 5.23 21.40 -11.52
CA PHE A 110 5.94 22.35 -12.37
C PHE A 110 6.73 21.61 -13.47
N ASP A 111 7.07 22.33 -14.51
CA ASP A 111 7.95 21.81 -15.57
C ASP A 111 9.41 22.00 -15.14
N SER A 112 10.08 20.89 -14.84
CA SER A 112 11.50 20.87 -14.49
C SER A 112 12.42 20.69 -15.68
N GLY A 113 11.89 20.39 -16.89
CA GLY A 113 12.67 20.05 -18.08
C GLY A 113 13.35 18.67 -17.99
N THR A 114 13.15 17.88 -16.94
CA THR A 114 13.84 16.59 -16.75
C THR A 114 13.18 15.42 -17.45
N GLY A 115 11.92 15.56 -17.88
CA GLY A 115 11.15 14.54 -18.57
C GLY A 115 10.34 13.61 -17.65
N TRP A 116 10.26 13.92 -16.36
CA TRP A 116 9.43 13.25 -15.36
C TRP A 116 8.50 14.23 -14.67
N PRO A 117 7.30 13.79 -14.19
CA PRO A 117 6.46 14.61 -13.33
C PRO A 117 7.24 15.17 -12.15
N SER A 118 7.23 16.49 -11.99
CA SER A 118 7.98 17.19 -10.95
C SER A 118 7.06 18.05 -10.11
N PHE A 119 7.22 17.96 -8.78
CA PHE A 119 6.42 18.70 -7.81
C PHE A 119 7.36 19.44 -6.85
N PHE A 120 6.97 20.63 -6.42
CA PHE A 120 7.74 21.36 -5.40
C PHE A 120 7.27 21.07 -3.97
N ASN A 121 6.15 20.38 -3.78
CA ASN A 121 5.63 20.03 -2.47
C ASN A 121 4.80 18.73 -2.56
N VAL A 122 4.62 18.06 -1.42
CA VAL A 122 3.77 16.91 -1.22
C VAL A 122 2.48 17.33 -0.51
N LEU A 123 1.42 16.52 -0.60
CA LEU A 123 0.18 16.74 0.16
C LEU A 123 0.41 16.60 1.67
N ASP A 124 1.20 15.62 2.04
CA ASP A 124 1.53 15.32 3.42
C ASP A 124 2.85 14.53 3.48
N LYS A 125 3.83 15.04 4.21
CA LYS A 125 5.15 14.39 4.36
C LYS A 125 5.06 13.03 5.04
N ASN A 126 4.05 12.80 5.89
CA ASN A 126 3.87 11.54 6.58
C ASN A 126 3.43 10.39 5.64
N LEU A 127 2.99 10.70 4.42
CA LEU A 127 2.53 9.71 3.43
C LEU A 127 3.65 9.23 2.49
N ILE A 128 4.84 9.85 2.58
CA ILE A 128 6.03 9.49 1.82
C ILE A 128 7.14 9.12 2.79
N VAL A 129 7.88 8.06 2.45
CA VAL A 129 9.09 7.66 3.18
C VAL A 129 10.29 8.07 2.35
N GLU A 130 11.23 8.73 2.98
CA GLU A 130 12.52 9.13 2.42
C GLU A 130 13.60 8.16 2.92
N ASP A 131 14.44 7.64 2.02
CA ASP A 131 15.58 6.79 2.35
C ASP A 131 16.78 7.15 1.47
N THR A 132 17.97 6.72 1.87
CA THR A 132 19.18 6.98 1.09
C THR A 132 19.41 5.88 0.08
N ASP A 133 19.53 6.24 -1.19
CA ASP A 133 19.83 5.37 -2.32
C ASP A 133 21.26 5.62 -2.85
N TYR A 134 22.01 4.56 -3.07
CA TYR A 134 23.39 4.58 -3.58
C TYR A 134 23.56 3.88 -4.95
N ASP A 135 22.48 3.50 -5.63
CA ASP A 135 22.52 2.67 -6.84
C ASP A 135 23.35 3.29 -7.98
N LEU A 136 23.46 4.61 -8.04
CA LEU A 136 24.30 5.32 -9.02
C LEU A 136 25.72 5.63 -8.50
N GLY A 137 26.13 5.10 -7.34
CA GLY A 137 27.46 5.31 -6.76
C GLY A 137 27.62 6.63 -5.98
N TYR A 138 26.54 7.40 -5.83
CA TYR A 138 26.47 8.58 -4.97
C TYR A 138 25.11 8.63 -4.24
N PRO A 139 25.03 9.27 -3.04
CA PRO A 139 23.80 9.30 -2.28
C PRO A 139 22.72 10.14 -2.96
N ARG A 140 21.51 9.59 -3.07
CA ARG A 140 20.27 10.29 -3.46
C ARG A 140 19.20 10.02 -2.42
N THR A 141 18.23 10.92 -2.28
CA THR A 141 17.07 10.67 -1.41
C THR A 141 15.97 10.00 -2.23
N GLU A 142 15.80 8.69 -2.04
CA GLU A 142 14.71 7.89 -2.62
C GLU A 142 13.38 8.25 -1.94
N LEU A 143 12.30 8.22 -2.71
CA LEU A 143 10.94 8.40 -2.25
C LEU A 143 10.14 7.12 -2.46
N THR A 144 9.50 6.64 -1.41
CA THR A 144 8.56 5.52 -1.48
C THR A 144 7.20 5.88 -0.90
N CYS A 145 6.15 5.24 -1.40
CA CYS A 145 4.79 5.38 -0.86
C CYS A 145 4.72 4.79 0.55
N GLY A 146 4.40 5.59 1.55
CA GLY A 146 4.34 5.15 2.94
C GLY A 146 3.29 4.05 3.19
N LYS A 147 2.22 3.96 2.36
CA LYS A 147 1.15 2.96 2.52
C LYS A 147 1.53 1.60 1.94
N CYS A 148 2.17 1.53 0.78
CA CYS A 148 2.46 0.25 0.11
C CYS A 148 3.95 -0.01 -0.13
N GLY A 149 4.83 0.94 0.20
CA GLY A 149 6.28 0.82 -0.02
C GLY A 149 6.69 0.86 -1.49
N GLY A 150 5.80 1.28 -2.40
CA GLY A 150 6.12 1.39 -3.84
C GLY A 150 7.11 2.52 -4.09
N HIS A 151 8.17 2.25 -4.88
CA HIS A 151 9.12 3.26 -5.31
C HIS A 151 8.42 4.32 -6.16
N LEU A 152 8.67 5.59 -5.87
CA LEU A 152 8.07 6.73 -6.57
C LEU A 152 9.08 7.46 -7.45
N GLY A 153 10.27 7.67 -6.95
CA GLY A 153 11.33 8.48 -7.53
C GLY A 153 12.26 9.04 -6.47
N HIS A 154 12.72 10.27 -6.67
CA HIS A 154 13.71 10.89 -5.78
C HIS A 154 13.37 12.37 -5.51
N VAL A 155 13.88 12.93 -4.43
CA VAL A 155 13.81 14.36 -4.13
C VAL A 155 15.19 15.00 -4.22
N PHE A 156 15.21 16.21 -4.77
CA PHE A 156 16.42 17.04 -4.99
C PHE A 156 16.21 18.44 -4.40
N SER A 157 17.31 19.14 -4.12
CA SER A 157 17.31 20.51 -3.57
C SER A 157 17.41 21.61 -4.63
N ASP A 158 17.03 21.30 -5.87
CA ASP A 158 17.10 22.20 -7.03
C ASP A 158 15.72 22.64 -7.53
N GLY A 159 14.71 22.56 -6.69
CA GLY A 159 13.34 22.94 -6.99
C GLY A 159 13.07 24.45 -6.81
N PRO A 160 11.86 24.89 -7.23
CA PRO A 160 11.45 26.29 -7.08
C PRO A 160 11.03 26.63 -5.64
N LYS A 161 10.93 27.93 -5.36
CA LYS A 161 10.26 28.42 -4.15
C LYS A 161 8.80 27.94 -4.14
N PRO A 162 8.16 27.73 -2.96
CA PRO A 162 8.65 28.10 -1.62
C PRO A 162 9.58 27.10 -0.96
N THR A 163 9.64 25.84 -1.41
CA THR A 163 10.34 24.75 -0.70
C THR A 163 11.81 24.62 -1.10
N GLY A 164 12.16 24.99 -2.33
CA GLY A 164 13.47 24.69 -2.92
C GLY A 164 13.64 23.21 -3.27
N LEU A 165 12.58 22.37 -3.15
CA LEU A 165 12.63 20.95 -3.40
C LEU A 165 12.01 20.59 -4.76
N ARG A 166 12.56 19.59 -5.40
CA ARG A 166 12.01 18.96 -6.60
C ARG A 166 11.79 17.46 -6.34
N TYR A 167 10.54 17.10 -6.16
CA TYR A 167 10.08 15.71 -6.11
C TYR A 167 9.95 15.22 -7.55
N CYS A 168 10.93 14.46 -8.04
CA CYS A 168 11.00 13.92 -9.39
C CYS A 168 10.44 12.49 -9.38
N ILE A 169 9.26 12.30 -9.94
CA ILE A 169 8.47 11.09 -9.75
C ILE A 169 8.26 10.37 -11.09
N ASN A 170 8.40 9.05 -11.11
CA ASN A 170 8.04 8.26 -12.27
C ASN A 170 6.54 8.38 -12.57
N SER A 171 6.19 8.68 -13.80
CA SER A 171 4.79 8.77 -14.24
C SER A 171 4.05 7.44 -13.99
N VAL A 172 4.68 6.31 -14.28
CA VAL A 172 4.10 4.98 -14.06
C VAL A 172 3.91 4.62 -12.58
N SER A 173 4.51 5.36 -11.65
CA SER A 173 4.27 5.21 -10.21
C SER A 173 3.02 5.95 -9.74
N LEU A 174 2.39 6.73 -10.62
CA LEU A 174 1.26 7.59 -10.31
C LEU A 174 0.02 7.23 -11.13
N ASP A 175 -1.13 7.49 -10.54
CA ASP A 175 -2.42 7.71 -11.21
C ASP A 175 -2.80 9.17 -11.07
N PHE A 176 -3.74 9.61 -11.92
CA PHE A 176 -4.30 10.96 -11.85
C PHE A 176 -5.81 10.91 -11.64
N VAL A 177 -6.29 11.60 -10.63
CA VAL A 177 -7.71 11.78 -10.32
C VAL A 177 -8.06 13.24 -10.53
N LYS A 178 -8.85 13.52 -11.57
CA LYS A 178 -9.34 14.86 -11.83
C LYS A 178 -10.28 15.30 -10.71
N THR A 179 -10.09 16.51 -10.17
CA THR A 179 -11.08 17.12 -9.26
C THR A 179 -12.14 17.83 -10.08
N GLU A 180 -13.40 17.43 -9.89
CA GLU A 180 -14.54 18.20 -10.39
C GLU A 180 -14.89 19.27 -9.35
N TYR A 181 -14.93 20.53 -9.78
CA TYR A 181 -15.42 21.66 -8.99
C TYR A 181 -16.84 22.00 -9.40
#